data_4f5bff11d85a5b1674d3638fb0bb9eed
#
_entry.id   4f5bff11d85a5b1674d3638fb0bb9eed
#
_cell.length_a   1.000
_cell.length_b   1.000
_cell.length_c   1.000
_cell.angle_alpha   90.00
_cell.angle_beta   90.00
_cell.angle_gamma   90.00
#
_symmetry.space_group_name_H-M   'P 1'
#
loop_
_entity.id
_entity.type
_entity.pdbx_description
1 polymer ?
#
loop_
_entity_poly.entity_id
_entity_poly.type
_entity_poly.pdbx_seq_one_letter_code
_entity_poly.pdbx_strand_id
1 'polypeptide(L)'
;MSEIKLPKLKKVNPNKVKKKKILLLSDDLRMHSGIATQAKEFVMGTLHKYDWVQLGAAMNHPDKGKAFDVSKDVAKESGVEDADVKIIANNGYGDRNILFTILHTEKPDAILHFTDPRYWDWLYELEHEIKTSFNIPLFYLSIWDDLPYPMWNAPFYGSCDLIMGISKQSDNIHKEVVEQNGFGVYDFDLDSNDQDPELEWDDVVTSYVPHGLNHNVYKPIPESDELYKKYFNEFKIK
;
A
#
# COMPACT_ATOMS: atom_id res chain seq x y z
N MET A 1 44.27 -11.88 24.15
CA MET A 1 43.75 -10.81 23.25
C MET A 1 42.73 -11.46 22.33
N SER A 2 41.45 -11.17 22.46
CA SER A 2 40.41 -11.72 21.59
C SER A 2 40.41 -10.95 20.27
N GLU A 3 40.59 -11.66 19.15
CA GLU A 3 40.50 -11.07 17.81
C GLU A 3 39.10 -10.50 17.57
N ILE A 4 39.01 -9.21 17.35
CA ILE A 4 37.76 -8.55 16.93
C ILE A 4 37.52 -8.93 15.46
N LYS A 5 36.61 -9.87 15.21
CA LYS A 5 36.13 -10.18 13.85
C LYS A 5 35.25 -9.05 13.34
N LEU A 6 35.79 -8.22 12.46
CA LEU A 6 35.03 -7.20 11.76
C LEU A 6 33.95 -7.86 10.88
N PRO A 7 32.71 -7.32 10.83
CA PRO A 7 31.68 -7.83 9.94
C PRO A 7 32.14 -7.70 8.48
N LYS A 8 31.97 -8.76 7.69
CA LYS A 8 32.28 -8.73 6.25
C LYS A 8 31.34 -7.74 5.56
N LEU A 9 31.92 -6.70 4.97
CA LEU A 9 31.15 -5.78 4.13
C LEU A 9 30.51 -6.56 2.98
N LYS A 10 29.20 -6.43 2.81
CA LYS A 10 28.51 -6.98 1.63
C LYS A 10 29.05 -6.28 0.39
N LYS A 11 29.50 -7.04 -0.62
CA LYS A 11 29.87 -6.47 -1.92
C LYS A 11 28.64 -5.83 -2.54
N VAL A 12 28.65 -4.52 -2.66
CA VAL A 12 27.61 -3.79 -3.40
C VAL A 12 27.87 -4.03 -4.89
N ASN A 13 26.86 -4.55 -5.59
CA ASN A 13 26.92 -4.64 -7.05
C ASN A 13 26.76 -3.21 -7.62
N PRO A 14 27.78 -2.62 -8.27
CA PRO A 14 27.72 -1.24 -8.74
C PRO A 14 26.69 -1.03 -9.87
N ASN A 15 26.19 -2.10 -10.48
CA ASN A 15 25.20 -2.06 -11.56
C ASN A 15 23.77 -2.30 -11.06
N LYS A 16 23.54 -2.46 -9.74
CA LYS A 16 22.20 -2.63 -9.21
C LYS A 16 21.50 -1.27 -9.17
N VAL A 17 20.47 -1.10 -9.98
CA VAL A 17 19.58 0.06 -9.88
C VAL A 17 18.96 0.04 -8.48
N LYS A 18 19.17 1.12 -7.73
CA LYS A 18 18.58 1.24 -6.38
C LYS A 18 17.06 1.33 -6.53
N LYS A 19 16.35 0.39 -5.96
CA LYS A 19 14.88 0.44 -5.90
C LYS A 19 14.43 1.63 -5.05
N LYS A 20 13.32 2.22 -5.42
CA LYS A 20 12.62 3.17 -4.56
C LYS A 20 12.02 2.44 -3.37
N LYS A 21 12.04 3.07 -2.20
CA LYS A 21 11.47 2.52 -0.97
C LYS A 21 10.12 3.14 -0.69
N ILE A 22 9.11 2.31 -0.48
CA ILE A 22 7.75 2.75 -0.16
C ILE A 22 7.44 2.44 1.31
N LEU A 23 6.92 3.44 2.04
CA LEU A 23 6.33 3.23 3.35
C LEU A 23 4.85 2.91 3.19
N LEU A 24 4.48 1.68 3.52
CA LEU A 24 3.09 1.24 3.53
C LEU A 24 2.47 1.46 4.92
N LEU A 25 1.36 2.16 4.97
CA LEU A 25 0.52 2.36 6.16
C LEU A 25 -0.78 1.58 5.97
N SER A 26 -0.90 0.43 6.61
CA SER A 26 -2.05 -0.49 6.46
C SER A 26 -2.10 -1.49 7.61
N ASP A 27 -3.08 -2.40 7.57
CA ASP A 27 -3.06 -3.59 8.42
C ASP A 27 -1.76 -4.37 8.20
N ASP A 28 -1.18 -4.90 9.29
CA ASP A 28 0.07 -5.70 9.22
C ASP A 28 -0.10 -6.88 8.23
N LEU A 29 0.82 -7.00 7.29
CA LEU A 29 0.81 -8.02 6.21
C LEU A 29 0.69 -9.47 6.71
N ARG A 30 0.96 -9.70 7.99
CA ARG A 30 0.91 -11.02 8.63
C ARG A 30 -0.46 -11.30 9.28
N MET A 31 -1.35 -10.31 9.32
CA MET A 31 -2.68 -10.45 9.93
C MET A 31 -3.70 -11.06 8.98
N HIS A 32 -4.76 -11.61 9.56
CA HIS A 32 -5.87 -12.22 8.82
C HIS A 32 -6.99 -11.20 8.62
N SER A 33 -6.77 -10.24 7.72
CA SER A 33 -7.80 -9.30 7.28
C SER A 33 -7.80 -9.18 5.75
N GLY A 34 -8.89 -8.68 5.18
CA GLY A 34 -8.96 -8.40 3.74
C GLY A 34 -7.91 -7.39 3.31
N ILE A 35 -7.73 -6.33 4.10
CA ILE A 35 -6.71 -5.30 3.86
C ILE A 35 -5.31 -5.89 3.92
N ALA A 36 -4.97 -6.65 4.96
CA ALA A 36 -3.66 -7.29 5.09
C ALA A 36 -3.36 -8.23 3.91
N THR A 37 -4.36 -9.00 3.47
CA THR A 37 -4.23 -9.91 2.32
C THR A 37 -3.95 -9.13 1.03
N GLN A 38 -4.75 -8.11 0.72
CA GLN A 38 -4.55 -7.31 -0.49
C GLN A 38 -3.25 -6.50 -0.43
N ALA A 39 -2.91 -5.93 0.73
CA ALA A 39 -1.64 -5.25 0.93
C ALA A 39 -0.45 -6.20 0.69
N LYS A 40 -0.52 -7.43 1.20
CA LYS A 40 0.50 -8.45 0.95
C LYS A 40 0.64 -8.76 -0.54
N GLU A 41 -0.46 -9.00 -1.25
CA GLU A 41 -0.42 -9.28 -2.69
C GLU A 41 0.17 -8.09 -3.48
N PHE A 42 -0.18 -6.87 -3.11
CA PHE A 42 0.37 -5.66 -3.72
C PHE A 42 1.90 -5.55 -3.51
N VAL A 43 2.36 -5.75 -2.28
CA VAL A 43 3.79 -5.77 -1.94
C VAL A 43 4.49 -6.88 -2.72
N MET A 44 3.98 -8.12 -2.67
CA MET A 44 4.57 -9.28 -3.33
C MET A 44 4.67 -9.08 -4.85
N GLY A 45 3.64 -8.52 -5.48
CA GLY A 45 3.60 -8.27 -6.91
C GLY A 45 4.60 -7.19 -7.39
N THR A 46 5.05 -6.32 -6.48
CA THR A 46 5.90 -5.16 -6.81
C THR A 46 7.32 -5.22 -6.27
N LEU A 47 7.72 -6.32 -5.63
CA LEU A 47 9.06 -6.51 -5.05
C LEU A 47 10.22 -6.34 -6.06
N HIS A 48 9.96 -6.58 -7.33
CA HIS A 48 10.94 -6.40 -8.39
C HIS A 48 11.21 -4.92 -8.69
N LYS A 49 10.32 -4.00 -8.29
CA LYS A 49 10.39 -2.54 -8.51
C LYS A 49 10.73 -1.76 -7.26
N TYR A 50 10.19 -2.18 -6.10
CA TYR A 50 10.24 -1.41 -4.87
C TYR A 50 10.80 -2.20 -3.69
N ASP A 51 11.47 -1.51 -2.79
CA ASP A 51 11.73 -1.94 -1.42
C ASP A 51 10.60 -1.44 -0.53
N TRP A 52 10.23 -2.20 0.52
CA TRP A 52 9.09 -1.90 1.33
C TRP A 52 9.44 -1.78 2.81
N VAL A 53 8.87 -0.78 3.47
CA VAL A 53 8.77 -0.72 4.92
C VAL A 53 7.30 -0.52 5.27
N GLN A 54 6.80 -1.26 6.26
CA GLN A 54 5.41 -1.16 6.68
C GLN A 54 5.32 -0.69 8.13
N LEU A 55 4.41 0.26 8.40
CA LEU A 55 3.80 0.43 9.71
C LEU A 55 2.56 -0.48 9.74
N GLY A 56 2.74 -1.67 10.32
CA GLY A 56 1.71 -2.71 10.36
C GLY A 56 0.75 -2.50 11.52
N ALA A 57 -0.46 -2.03 11.20
CA ALA A 57 -1.50 -1.74 12.18
C ALA A 57 -2.30 -2.99 12.54
N ALA A 58 -2.67 -3.12 13.81
CA ALA A 58 -3.73 -4.02 14.27
C ALA A 58 -4.20 -3.64 15.66
N MET A 59 -5.48 -3.86 15.95
CA MET A 59 -6.00 -3.73 17.30
C MET A 59 -5.49 -4.88 18.17
N ASN A 60 -4.97 -4.55 19.37
CA ASN A 60 -4.36 -5.51 20.29
C ASN A 60 -3.22 -6.33 19.65
N HIS A 61 -2.36 -5.65 18.90
CA HIS A 61 -1.29 -6.31 18.13
C HIS A 61 -0.37 -7.14 19.04
N PRO A 62 -0.19 -8.46 18.79
CA PRO A 62 0.60 -9.34 19.65
C PRO A 62 2.08 -8.97 19.67
N ASP A 63 2.58 -8.38 18.60
CA ASP A 63 3.99 -8.01 18.42
C ASP A 63 4.23 -6.50 18.52
N LYS A 64 3.32 -5.72 19.09
CA LYS A 64 3.44 -4.26 19.15
C LYS A 64 4.84 -3.81 19.58
N GLY A 65 5.38 -2.83 18.86
CA GLY A 65 6.69 -2.23 19.16
C GLY A 65 7.89 -3.06 18.67
N LYS A 66 7.66 -4.18 17.97
CA LYS A 66 8.73 -4.97 17.35
C LYS A 66 8.88 -4.63 15.88
N ALA A 67 10.13 -4.71 15.40
CA ALA A 67 10.43 -4.61 13.97
C ALA A 67 10.91 -5.97 13.45
N PHE A 68 10.46 -6.33 12.26
CA PHE A 68 10.76 -7.61 11.62
C PHE A 68 11.34 -7.34 10.22
N ASP A 69 12.48 -7.93 9.95
CA ASP A 69 13.01 -8.05 8.59
C ASP A 69 12.51 -9.38 8.02
N VAL A 70 11.54 -9.30 7.11
CA VAL A 70 10.91 -10.47 6.46
C VAL A 70 11.44 -10.71 5.05
N SER A 71 12.48 -9.99 4.64
CA SER A 71 13.05 -10.01 3.28
C SER A 71 13.36 -11.42 2.80
N LYS A 72 13.93 -12.29 3.66
CA LYS A 72 14.28 -13.67 3.29
C LYS A 72 13.08 -14.53 3.00
N ASP A 73 12.03 -14.41 3.83
CA ASP A 73 10.81 -15.23 3.68
C ASP A 73 10.05 -14.78 2.43
N VAL A 74 9.97 -13.48 2.22
CA VAL A 74 9.35 -12.87 1.05
C VAL A 74 10.10 -13.20 -0.22
N ALA A 75 11.45 -13.16 -0.21
CA ALA A 75 12.28 -13.56 -1.36
C ALA A 75 12.06 -15.03 -1.73
N LYS A 76 11.95 -15.91 -0.73
CA LYS A 76 11.68 -17.33 -0.95
C LYS A 76 10.29 -17.59 -1.54
N GLU A 77 9.28 -16.85 -1.06
CA GLU A 77 7.89 -16.97 -1.51
C GLU A 77 7.70 -16.42 -2.93
N SER A 78 8.32 -15.26 -3.23
CA SER A 78 8.15 -14.56 -4.51
C SER A 78 9.13 -14.96 -5.61
N GLY A 79 10.29 -15.52 -5.25
CA GLY A 79 11.40 -15.75 -6.16
C GLY A 79 12.22 -14.48 -6.49
N VAL A 80 11.95 -13.34 -5.85
CA VAL A 80 12.70 -12.10 -6.00
C VAL A 80 13.85 -12.08 -4.99
N GLU A 81 15.06 -12.47 -5.42
CA GLU A 81 16.22 -12.67 -4.54
C GLU A 81 16.66 -11.41 -3.76
N ASP A 82 16.40 -10.24 -4.33
CA ASP A 82 16.80 -8.96 -3.77
C ASP A 82 15.63 -8.19 -3.11
N ALA A 83 14.58 -8.90 -2.71
CA ALA A 83 13.49 -8.33 -1.94
C ALA A 83 14.00 -7.72 -0.62
N ASP A 84 13.51 -6.53 -0.29
CA ASP A 84 13.76 -5.84 1.00
C ASP A 84 12.40 -5.43 1.56
N VAL A 85 11.96 -6.11 2.62
CA VAL A 85 10.68 -5.87 3.27
C VAL A 85 10.85 -5.88 4.79
N LYS A 86 10.48 -4.77 5.42
CA LYS A 86 10.48 -4.62 6.88
C LYS A 86 9.08 -4.31 7.37
N ILE A 87 8.71 -4.86 8.51
CA ILE A 87 7.43 -4.60 9.18
C ILE A 87 7.71 -4.06 10.57
N ILE A 88 7.13 -2.91 10.89
CA ILE A 88 7.12 -2.32 12.22
C ILE A 88 5.72 -2.51 12.77
N ALA A 89 5.58 -3.46 13.69
CA ALA A 89 4.30 -3.84 14.27
C ALA A 89 3.79 -2.79 15.26
N ASN A 90 2.60 -2.27 15.05
CA ASN A 90 2.00 -1.24 15.89
C ASN A 90 0.64 -1.65 16.43
N ASN A 91 0.34 -1.22 17.67
CA ASN A 91 -0.98 -1.38 18.25
C ASN A 91 -1.86 -0.18 17.89
N GLY A 92 -2.98 -0.43 17.20
CA GLY A 92 -3.80 0.62 16.59
C GLY A 92 -3.17 1.13 15.31
N TYR A 93 -3.52 2.34 14.92
CA TYR A 93 -3.23 2.91 13.61
C TYR A 93 -2.01 3.85 13.58
N GLY A 94 -1.19 3.84 14.63
CA GLY A 94 0.01 4.68 14.72
C GLY A 94 -0.27 6.10 15.21
N ASP A 95 0.76 6.91 15.15
CA ASP A 95 0.75 8.32 15.48
C ASP A 95 1.91 9.07 14.81
N ARG A 96 1.91 10.40 14.95
CA ARG A 96 2.97 11.29 14.44
C ARG A 96 4.37 10.80 14.84
N ASN A 97 4.62 10.42 16.08
CA ASN A 97 5.97 10.16 16.57
C ASN A 97 6.56 8.91 15.90
N ILE A 98 5.75 7.85 15.76
CA ILE A 98 6.19 6.63 15.11
C ILE A 98 6.42 6.89 13.61
N LEU A 99 5.53 7.65 12.94
CA LEU A 99 5.70 8.02 11.54
C LEU A 99 7.03 8.75 11.33
N PHE A 100 7.28 9.83 12.07
CA PHE A 100 8.52 10.61 11.91
C PHE A 100 9.77 9.81 12.24
N THR A 101 9.70 8.89 13.22
CA THR A 101 10.79 7.96 13.49
C THR A 101 11.10 7.09 12.28
N ILE A 102 10.07 6.56 11.61
CA ILE A 102 10.23 5.75 10.39
C ILE A 102 10.78 6.60 9.24
N LEU A 103 10.24 7.80 9.02
CA LEU A 103 10.69 8.71 7.97
C LEU A 103 12.18 9.04 8.10
N HIS A 104 12.66 9.30 9.34
CA HIS A 104 14.07 9.60 9.60
C HIS A 104 14.98 8.38 9.46
N THR A 105 14.53 7.20 9.90
CA THR A 105 15.38 6.00 9.94
C THR A 105 15.38 5.22 8.63
N GLU A 106 14.21 5.02 8.02
CA GLU A 106 14.06 4.22 6.80
C GLU A 106 14.15 5.05 5.52
N LYS A 107 13.87 6.35 5.60
CA LYS A 107 13.97 7.30 4.48
C LYS A 107 13.25 6.80 3.23
N PRO A 108 11.93 6.58 3.30
CA PRO A 108 11.17 6.14 2.14
C PRO A 108 11.10 7.24 1.08
N ASP A 109 10.91 6.86 -0.17
CA ASP A 109 10.72 7.76 -1.31
C ASP A 109 9.26 8.16 -1.51
N ALA A 110 8.31 7.41 -0.93
CA ALA A 110 6.87 7.71 -0.94
C ALA A 110 6.16 7.04 0.24
N ILE A 111 4.98 7.56 0.58
CA ILE A 111 4.04 6.93 1.52
C ILE A 111 2.86 6.40 0.71
N LEU A 112 2.47 5.14 0.96
CA LEU A 112 1.23 4.55 0.46
C LEU A 112 0.34 4.19 1.66
N HIS A 113 -0.80 4.84 1.76
CA HIS A 113 -1.84 4.49 2.70
C HIS A 113 -2.85 3.54 2.06
N PHE A 114 -3.20 2.45 2.74
CA PHE A 114 -4.18 1.47 2.27
C PHE A 114 -5.00 0.94 3.45
N THR A 115 -6.05 1.65 3.81
CA THR A 115 -7.13 1.25 4.71
C THR A 115 -8.14 2.40 4.81
N ASP A 116 -9.05 2.40 5.81
CA ASP A 116 -10.03 3.47 6.00
C ASP A 116 -9.35 4.75 6.51
N PRO A 117 -9.45 5.88 5.81
CA PRO A 117 -8.73 7.10 6.14
C PRO A 117 -9.18 7.72 7.47
N ARG A 118 -10.41 7.43 7.92
CA ARG A 118 -10.96 7.98 9.18
C ARG A 118 -10.21 7.54 10.44
N TYR A 119 -9.50 6.41 10.36
CA TYR A 119 -8.63 5.95 11.45
C TYR A 119 -7.21 6.51 11.36
N TRP A 120 -6.90 7.24 10.29
CA TRP A 120 -5.60 7.81 9.98
C TRP A 120 -5.68 9.33 9.76
N ASP A 121 -6.70 10.00 10.31
CA ASP A 121 -6.91 11.45 10.19
C ASP A 121 -5.64 12.24 10.52
N TRP A 122 -4.94 11.85 11.59
CA TRP A 122 -3.66 12.42 12.01
C TRP A 122 -2.58 12.37 10.90
N LEU A 123 -2.62 11.40 9.98
CA LEU A 123 -1.68 11.31 8.85
C LEU A 123 -1.90 12.46 7.87
N TYR A 124 -3.15 12.69 7.52
CA TYR A 124 -3.54 13.71 6.54
C TYR A 124 -3.35 15.13 7.10
N GLU A 125 -3.53 15.32 8.41
CA GLU A 125 -3.19 16.57 9.09
C GLU A 125 -1.69 16.92 9.02
N LEU A 126 -0.82 15.92 8.80
CA LEU A 126 0.63 16.07 8.68
C LEU A 126 1.11 16.23 7.22
N GLU A 127 0.21 16.21 6.25
CA GLU A 127 0.52 16.25 4.83
C GLU A 127 1.53 17.35 4.48
N HIS A 128 1.25 18.60 4.86
CA HIS A 128 2.14 19.71 4.60
C HIS A 128 3.55 19.49 5.17
N GLU A 129 3.67 19.01 6.41
CA GLU A 129 4.96 18.74 7.04
C GLU A 129 5.71 17.58 6.35
N ILE A 130 5.00 16.54 5.95
CA ILE A 130 5.57 15.41 5.21
C ILE A 130 6.14 15.88 3.87
N LYS A 131 5.36 16.62 3.11
CA LYS A 131 5.76 17.10 1.78
C LYS A 131 6.89 18.13 1.85
N THR A 132 6.82 19.10 2.77
CA THR A 132 7.81 20.17 2.84
C THR A 132 9.10 19.77 3.55
N SER A 133 9.04 18.98 4.62
CA SER A 133 10.22 18.63 5.41
C SER A 133 10.94 17.38 4.91
N PHE A 134 10.22 16.43 4.28
CA PHE A 134 10.78 15.17 3.80
C PHE A 134 10.78 15.06 2.28
N ASN A 135 10.05 15.92 1.57
CA ASN A 135 9.85 15.85 0.12
C ASN A 135 9.36 14.47 -0.33
N ILE A 136 8.35 13.96 0.37
CA ILE A 136 7.77 12.62 0.17
C ILE A 136 6.32 12.77 -0.25
N PRO A 137 5.89 12.21 -1.40
CA PRO A 137 4.49 12.20 -1.81
C PRO A 137 3.66 11.23 -0.96
N LEU A 138 2.37 11.57 -0.80
CA LEU A 138 1.36 10.78 -0.11
C LEU A 138 0.38 10.19 -1.11
N PHE A 139 0.35 8.86 -1.21
CA PHE A 139 -0.56 8.11 -2.06
C PHE A 139 -1.61 7.37 -1.23
N TYR A 140 -2.81 7.27 -1.77
CA TYR A 140 -3.90 6.55 -1.13
C TYR A 140 -4.50 5.50 -2.06
N LEU A 141 -4.45 4.23 -1.68
CA LEU A 141 -5.19 3.15 -2.33
C LEU A 141 -6.53 2.98 -1.60
N SER A 142 -7.60 3.46 -2.21
CA SER A 142 -8.91 3.57 -1.58
C SER A 142 -9.81 2.39 -1.91
N ILE A 143 -10.45 1.86 -0.87
CA ILE A 143 -11.43 0.78 -0.93
C ILE A 143 -12.87 1.25 -0.77
N TRP A 144 -13.10 2.56 -0.75
CA TRP A 144 -14.45 3.10 -0.52
C TRP A 144 -15.36 2.77 -1.70
N ASP A 145 -16.49 2.15 -1.41
CA ASP A 145 -17.44 1.63 -2.41
C ASP A 145 -18.91 1.96 -2.10
N ASP A 146 -19.18 2.77 -1.07
CA ASP A 146 -20.53 3.09 -0.59
C ASP A 146 -21.01 4.47 -1.03
N LEU A 147 -22.32 4.60 -1.16
CA LEU A 147 -23.04 5.83 -1.48
C LEU A 147 -24.01 6.19 -0.33
N PRO A 148 -24.34 7.47 -0.12
CA PRO A 148 -24.00 8.65 -0.93
C PRO A 148 -22.52 8.99 -0.89
N TYR A 149 -22.06 9.84 -1.84
CA TYR A 149 -20.65 10.28 -1.90
C TYR A 149 -20.16 10.76 -0.54
N PRO A 150 -19.03 10.22 -0.04
CA PRO A 150 -18.53 10.52 1.30
C PRO A 150 -17.83 11.89 1.33
N MET A 151 -18.60 12.98 1.27
CA MET A 151 -18.08 14.34 1.22
C MET A 151 -17.16 14.69 2.41
N TRP A 152 -17.32 13.98 3.53
CA TRP A 152 -16.42 14.07 4.68
C TRP A 152 -15.01 13.52 4.44
N ASN A 153 -14.80 12.78 3.35
CA ASN A 153 -13.47 12.29 2.96
C ASN A 153 -12.69 13.32 2.13
N ALA A 154 -13.31 14.43 1.71
CA ALA A 154 -12.66 15.44 0.89
C ALA A 154 -11.33 15.95 1.46
N PRO A 155 -11.18 16.23 2.78
CA PRO A 155 -9.90 16.64 3.35
C PRO A 155 -8.81 15.57 3.19
N PHE A 156 -9.17 14.28 3.26
CA PHE A 156 -8.23 13.18 3.07
C PHE A 156 -7.79 13.09 1.61
N TYR A 157 -8.75 13.21 0.69
CA TYR A 157 -8.48 13.13 -0.74
C TYR A 157 -7.65 14.31 -1.23
N GLY A 158 -8.00 15.54 -0.82
CA GLY A 158 -7.25 16.75 -1.15
C GLY A 158 -5.82 16.79 -0.58
N SER A 159 -5.51 15.95 0.41
CA SER A 159 -4.15 15.84 0.96
C SER A 159 -3.26 14.87 0.19
N CYS A 160 -3.80 14.10 -0.76
CA CYS A 160 -3.07 13.08 -1.50
C CYS A 160 -2.52 13.63 -2.83
N ASP A 161 -1.32 13.19 -3.21
CA ASP A 161 -0.76 13.44 -4.54
C ASP A 161 -1.32 12.47 -5.58
N LEU A 162 -1.79 11.28 -5.13
CA LEU A 162 -2.45 10.29 -5.97
C LEU A 162 -3.46 9.49 -5.16
N ILE A 163 -4.67 9.34 -5.69
CA ILE A 163 -5.69 8.44 -5.17
C ILE A 163 -5.92 7.33 -6.19
N MET A 164 -5.79 6.09 -5.73
CA MET A 164 -6.02 4.90 -6.54
C MET A 164 -7.31 4.23 -6.11
N GLY A 165 -8.29 4.15 -7.00
CA GLY A 165 -9.55 3.45 -6.77
C GLY A 165 -9.46 1.98 -7.14
N ILE A 166 -9.84 1.07 -6.23
CA ILE A 166 -9.83 -0.39 -6.49
C ILE A 166 -10.89 -0.85 -7.48
N SER A 167 -11.87 0.00 -7.76
CA SER A 167 -12.94 -0.24 -8.73
C SER A 167 -13.26 1.05 -9.48
N LYS A 168 -13.92 0.94 -10.62
CA LYS A 168 -14.43 2.11 -11.34
C LYS A 168 -15.45 2.90 -10.51
N GLN A 169 -16.19 2.24 -9.62
CA GLN A 169 -17.08 2.90 -8.68
C GLN A 169 -16.28 3.72 -7.66
N SER A 170 -15.25 3.14 -7.05
CA SER A 170 -14.37 3.86 -6.11
C SER A 170 -13.70 5.05 -6.76
N ASP A 171 -13.17 4.87 -7.98
CA ASP A 171 -12.55 5.95 -8.75
C ASP A 171 -13.53 7.09 -9.05
N ASN A 172 -14.76 6.77 -9.49
CA ASN A 172 -15.80 7.78 -9.70
C ASN A 172 -16.19 8.50 -8.40
N ILE A 173 -16.25 7.78 -7.29
CA ILE A 173 -16.53 8.38 -5.97
C ILE A 173 -15.46 9.42 -5.60
N HIS A 174 -14.19 9.11 -5.83
CA HIS A 174 -13.09 10.04 -5.56
C HIS A 174 -13.21 11.32 -6.39
N LYS A 175 -13.41 11.18 -7.70
CA LYS A 175 -13.58 12.31 -8.62
C LYS A 175 -14.72 13.21 -8.18
N GLU A 176 -15.89 12.64 -7.95
CA GLU A 176 -17.07 13.39 -7.52
C GLU A 176 -16.86 14.13 -6.19
N VAL A 177 -16.23 13.47 -5.20
CA VAL A 177 -15.96 14.12 -3.90
C VAL A 177 -14.95 15.26 -4.05
N VAL A 178 -13.89 15.07 -4.84
CA VAL A 178 -12.86 16.07 -5.06
C VAL A 178 -13.43 17.27 -5.80
N GLU A 179 -14.10 17.07 -6.95
CA GLU A 179 -14.69 18.11 -7.76
C GLU A 179 -15.76 18.93 -7.01
N GLN A 180 -16.66 18.26 -6.28
CA GLN A 180 -17.71 18.94 -5.50
C GLN A 180 -17.15 19.78 -4.34
N ASN A 181 -15.89 19.56 -3.94
CA ASN A 181 -15.19 20.36 -2.95
C ASN A 181 -14.25 21.42 -3.58
N GLY A 182 -14.30 21.59 -4.88
CA GLY A 182 -13.61 22.66 -5.61
C GLY A 182 -12.14 22.40 -5.92
N PHE A 183 -11.67 21.14 -5.79
CA PHE A 183 -10.36 20.75 -6.29
C PHE A 183 -10.44 20.37 -7.76
N GLY A 184 -9.37 20.61 -8.51
CA GLY A 184 -9.21 20.04 -9.84
C GLY A 184 -9.00 18.50 -9.77
N VAL A 185 -9.36 17.80 -10.82
CA VAL A 185 -9.14 16.35 -10.92
C VAL A 185 -8.39 16.04 -12.19
N TYR A 186 -7.27 15.36 -12.05
CA TYR A 186 -6.54 14.77 -13.16
C TYR A 186 -6.71 13.25 -13.13
N ASP A 187 -7.37 12.71 -14.18
CA ASP A 187 -7.57 11.27 -14.33
C ASP A 187 -6.35 10.65 -15.03
N PHE A 188 -5.47 10.05 -14.25
CA PHE A 188 -4.28 9.40 -14.78
C PHE A 188 -4.62 8.04 -15.36
N ASP A 189 -4.63 7.93 -16.68
CA ASP A 189 -4.77 6.66 -17.39
C ASP A 189 -3.41 5.98 -17.53
N LEU A 190 -3.24 4.84 -16.86
CA LEU A 190 -2.02 4.02 -16.92
C LEU A 190 -1.69 3.53 -18.34
N ASP A 191 -2.70 3.45 -19.22
CA ASP A 191 -2.55 3.03 -20.62
C ASP A 191 -2.29 4.21 -21.57
N SER A 192 -2.36 5.46 -21.07
CA SER A 192 -2.07 6.65 -21.86
C SER A 192 -0.57 6.82 -22.08
N ASN A 193 -0.20 7.40 -23.24
CA ASN A 193 1.17 7.78 -23.53
C ASN A 193 1.52 9.19 -23.04
N ASP A 194 0.65 9.81 -22.25
CA ASP A 194 0.89 11.14 -21.69
C ASP A 194 2.00 11.04 -20.63
N GLN A 195 3.17 11.58 -20.99
CA GLN A 195 4.36 11.48 -20.15
C GLN A 195 4.55 12.67 -19.19
N ASP A 196 3.88 13.79 -19.45
CA ASP A 196 3.98 15.00 -18.65
C ASP A 196 2.63 15.75 -18.65
N PRO A 197 1.68 15.41 -17.76
CA PRO A 197 0.46 16.18 -17.61
C PRO A 197 0.78 17.60 -17.10
N GLU A 198 0.17 18.62 -17.69
CA GLU A 198 0.15 19.97 -17.11
C GLU A 198 -0.81 19.94 -15.91
N LEU A 199 -0.27 19.66 -14.72
CA LEU A 199 -1.04 19.66 -13.47
C LEU A 199 -1.07 21.07 -12.88
N GLU A 200 -2.27 21.51 -12.49
CA GLU A 200 -2.41 22.69 -11.64
C GLU A 200 -2.03 22.32 -10.19
N TRP A 201 -1.59 23.28 -9.43
CA TRP A 201 -1.06 23.05 -8.06
C TRP A 201 -2.07 22.46 -7.07
N ASP A 202 -3.38 22.55 -7.35
CA ASP A 202 -4.51 22.05 -6.57
C ASP A 202 -5.18 20.83 -7.19
N ASP A 203 -4.63 20.29 -8.28
CA ASP A 203 -5.15 19.08 -8.90
C ASP A 203 -4.86 17.84 -8.05
N VAL A 204 -5.90 17.05 -7.84
CA VAL A 204 -5.77 15.73 -7.25
C VAL A 204 -5.69 14.68 -8.35
N VAL A 205 -4.58 13.98 -8.41
CA VAL A 205 -4.42 12.88 -9.39
C VAL A 205 -5.23 11.67 -8.94
N THR A 206 -6.06 11.15 -9.83
CA THR A 206 -6.83 9.91 -9.58
C THR A 206 -6.46 8.86 -10.60
N SER A 207 -6.62 7.59 -10.24
CA SER A 207 -6.42 6.46 -11.15
C SER A 207 -7.22 5.24 -10.73
N TYR A 208 -7.70 4.49 -11.70
CA TYR A 208 -8.30 3.18 -11.47
C TYR A 208 -7.24 2.09 -11.39
N VAL A 209 -7.06 1.50 -10.22
CA VAL A 209 -6.10 0.43 -9.96
C VAL A 209 -6.83 -0.78 -9.36
N PRO A 210 -7.32 -1.72 -10.19
CA PRO A 210 -8.09 -2.86 -9.69
C PRO A 210 -7.27 -3.79 -8.82
N HIS A 211 -7.93 -4.45 -7.89
CA HIS A 211 -7.33 -5.56 -7.17
C HIS A 211 -6.94 -6.69 -8.12
N GLY A 212 -5.72 -7.18 -7.97
CA GLY A 212 -5.28 -8.39 -8.61
C GLY A 212 -5.78 -9.64 -7.90
N LEU A 213 -5.78 -10.77 -8.61
CA LEU A 213 -5.99 -12.09 -8.04
C LEU A 213 -4.72 -12.92 -8.14
N ASN A 214 -4.35 -13.54 -7.04
CA ASN A 214 -3.26 -14.49 -7.03
C ASN A 214 -3.71 -15.81 -7.68
N HIS A 215 -3.36 -16.01 -8.94
CA HIS A 215 -3.73 -17.21 -9.72
C HIS A 215 -3.14 -18.51 -9.16
N ASN A 216 -2.15 -18.44 -8.28
CA ASN A 216 -1.63 -19.65 -7.60
C ASN A 216 -2.56 -20.12 -6.50
N VAL A 217 -3.32 -19.20 -5.90
CA VAL A 217 -4.28 -19.46 -4.81
C VAL A 217 -5.69 -19.61 -5.36
N TYR A 218 -6.12 -18.67 -6.20
CA TYR A 218 -7.48 -18.63 -6.74
C TYR A 218 -7.49 -19.24 -8.14
N LYS A 219 -7.90 -20.51 -8.23
CA LYS A 219 -8.01 -21.24 -9.50
C LYS A 219 -9.45 -21.70 -9.70
N PRO A 220 -9.94 -21.71 -10.95
CA PRO A 220 -11.20 -22.36 -11.26
C PRO A 220 -11.15 -23.83 -10.81
N ILE A 221 -12.17 -24.27 -10.10
CA ILE A 221 -12.30 -25.66 -9.71
C ILE A 221 -12.91 -26.41 -10.91
N PRO A 222 -12.25 -27.45 -11.49
CA PRO A 222 -12.79 -28.22 -12.60
C PRO A 222 -14.11 -28.90 -12.21
N GLU A 223 -15.05 -29.03 -13.15
CA GLU A 223 -16.31 -29.76 -12.92
C GLU A 223 -16.12 -31.23 -12.50
N SER A 224 -14.97 -31.82 -12.86
CA SER A 224 -14.58 -33.16 -12.45
C SER A 224 -14.18 -33.28 -10.98
N ASP A 225 -13.86 -32.14 -10.32
CA ASP A 225 -13.44 -32.11 -8.93
C ASP A 225 -14.59 -32.47 -7.99
N GLU A 226 -14.27 -33.25 -6.93
CA GLU A 226 -15.27 -33.67 -5.94
C GLU A 226 -15.85 -32.49 -5.16
N LEU A 227 -15.06 -31.41 -4.90
CA LEU A 227 -15.53 -30.21 -4.24
C LEU A 227 -16.54 -29.48 -5.13
N TYR A 228 -16.26 -29.36 -6.45
CA TYR A 228 -17.20 -28.77 -7.41
C TYR A 228 -18.54 -29.51 -7.40
N LYS A 229 -18.49 -30.85 -7.53
CA LYS A 229 -19.68 -31.69 -7.52
C LYS A 229 -20.46 -31.57 -6.21
N LYS A 230 -19.74 -31.55 -5.09
CA LYS A 230 -20.35 -31.39 -3.76
C LYS A 230 -21.11 -30.05 -3.68
N TYR A 231 -20.46 -28.93 -3.94
CA TYR A 231 -21.08 -27.62 -3.80
C TYR A 231 -22.16 -27.35 -4.83
N PHE A 232 -21.95 -27.73 -6.12
CA PHE A 232 -22.99 -27.56 -7.13
C PHE A 232 -24.19 -28.45 -6.92
N ASN A 233 -24.00 -29.68 -6.48
CA ASN A 233 -25.12 -30.61 -6.20
C ASN A 233 -25.85 -30.28 -4.89
N GLU A 234 -25.14 -29.89 -3.83
CA GLU A 234 -25.77 -29.51 -2.55
C GLU A 234 -26.53 -28.18 -2.64
N PHE A 235 -25.95 -27.17 -3.28
CA PHE A 235 -26.54 -25.84 -3.31
C PHE A 235 -27.35 -25.53 -4.56
N LYS A 236 -27.37 -26.44 -5.56
CA LYS A 236 -28.10 -26.27 -6.84
C LYS A 236 -27.87 -24.88 -7.46
N ILE A 237 -26.66 -24.36 -7.32
CA ILE A 237 -26.26 -23.09 -7.93
C ILE A 237 -26.16 -23.36 -9.43
N LYS A 238 -27.04 -22.71 -10.19
CA LYS A 238 -27.06 -22.78 -11.65
C LYS A 238 -26.24 -21.65 -12.21
#